data_c0664f4d3112b062881d1f7f20db1fdb
#
_entry.id   c0664f4d3112b062881d1f7f20db1fdb
#
_cell.length_a   1.000
_cell.length_b   1.000
_cell.length_c   1.000
_cell.angle_alpha   90.00
_cell.angle_beta   90.00
_cell.angle_gamma   90.00
#
_symmetry.space_group_name_H-M   'P 1'
#
loop_
_entity.id
_entity.type
_entity.pdbx_description
1 polymer ?
#
loop_
_entity_poly.entity_id
_entity_poly.type
_entity_poly.pdbx_seq_one_letter_code
_entity_poly.pdbx_strand_id
1 'polypeptide(L)'
;MKKKVENIFLKKKILIYGLGKSGISSFRFLRNKADIYLFDDLKNIHPKQISKLKLLKIKFDIIIISPGINIFNCKLSKFLKLNKKKIYTDLDVFFTFFKNECITIT
;
A
#
# COMPACT_ATOMS: atom_id res chain seq x y z
N MET A 1 -22.23 12.24 13.85
CA MET A 1 -21.77 12.00 13.48
C MET A 1 -20.93 11.63 13.36
N LYS A 2 -20.77 11.30 13.02
CA LYS A 2 -19.98 10.89 12.82
C LYS A 2 -19.17 11.32 12.24
N LYS A 3 -18.66 11.62 12.48
CA LYS A 3 -17.79 11.98 11.91
C LYS A 3 -17.16 11.30 11.19
N LYS A 4 -17.24 11.47 10.61
CA LYS A 4 -16.69 10.66 9.83
C LYS A 4 -15.34 10.45 10.12
N VAL A 5 -14.98 9.26 10.27
CA VAL A 5 -13.62 8.92 10.49
C VAL A 5 -12.88 9.15 9.21
N GLU A 6 -11.85 9.98 9.29
CA GLU A 6 -11.06 10.19 8.17
C GLU A 6 -10.17 9.04 7.93
N ASN A 7 -10.21 8.44 6.78
CA ASN A 7 -9.34 7.33 6.44
C ASN A 7 -8.01 7.83 5.93
N ILE A 8 -6.94 7.38 6.55
CA ILE A 8 -5.60 7.89 6.21
C ILE A 8 -5.17 7.53 4.80
N PHE A 9 -5.83 6.56 4.16
CA PHE A 9 -5.47 6.15 2.81
C PHE A 9 -6.17 6.93 1.71
N LEU A 10 -7.22 7.69 2.04
CA LEU A 10 -7.99 8.40 1.02
C LEU A 10 -7.21 9.54 0.40
N LYS A 11 -7.24 9.60 -0.92
CA LYS A 11 -6.61 10.68 -1.70
C LYS A 11 -5.12 10.80 -1.49
N LYS A 12 -4.49 9.75 -1.03
CA LYS A 12 -3.04 9.74 -0.83
C LYS A 12 -2.33 9.13 -2.04
N LYS A 13 -1.05 9.44 -2.15
CA LYS A 13 -0.21 8.80 -3.15
C LYS A 13 0.40 7.57 -2.51
N ILE A 14 -0.03 6.42 -2.96
CA ILE A 14 0.26 5.15 -2.30
C ILE A 14 1.04 4.22 -3.21
N LEU A 15 2.12 3.66 -2.69
CA LEU A 15 2.85 2.61 -3.37
C LEU A 15 2.44 1.28 -2.78
N ILE A 16 2.07 0.33 -3.62
CA ILE A 16 1.83 -1.05 -3.21
C ILE A 16 3.01 -1.88 -3.69
N TYR A 17 3.75 -2.44 -2.76
CA TYR A 17 4.94 -3.22 -3.03
C TYR A 17 4.67 -4.69 -2.78
N GLY A 18 4.82 -5.47 -3.81
CA GLY A 18 4.49 -6.88 -3.76
C GLY A 18 3.11 -7.12 -4.34
N LEU A 19 3.06 -7.73 -5.52
CA LEU A 19 1.82 -7.86 -6.27
C LEU A 19 1.29 -9.30 -6.27
N GLY A 20 1.43 -9.96 -5.13
CA GLY A 20 0.74 -11.21 -4.91
C GLY A 20 -0.72 -10.96 -4.57
N LYS A 21 -1.36 -11.94 -3.97
CA LYS A 21 -2.80 -11.84 -3.69
C LYS A 21 -3.15 -10.63 -2.81
N SER A 22 -2.38 -10.40 -1.76
CA SER A 22 -2.70 -9.32 -0.84
C SER A 22 -2.45 -7.94 -1.46
N GLY A 23 -1.37 -7.82 -2.24
CA GLY A 23 -1.08 -6.57 -2.92
C GLY A 23 -2.14 -6.22 -3.95
N ILE A 24 -2.55 -7.19 -4.73
CA ILE A 24 -3.59 -6.98 -5.74
C ILE A 24 -4.94 -6.68 -5.08
N SER A 25 -5.25 -7.34 -3.96
CA SER A 25 -6.47 -7.06 -3.23
C SER A 25 -6.49 -5.62 -2.72
N SER A 26 -5.38 -5.17 -2.16
CA SER A 26 -5.26 -3.79 -1.70
C SER A 26 -5.43 -2.81 -2.87
N PHE A 27 -4.84 -3.12 -4.00
CA PHE A 27 -4.98 -2.29 -5.19
C PHE A 27 -6.44 -2.18 -5.62
N ARG A 28 -7.14 -3.30 -5.71
CA ARG A 28 -8.54 -3.30 -6.13
C ARG A 28 -9.40 -2.49 -5.18
N PHE A 29 -9.10 -2.58 -3.90
CA PHE A 29 -9.86 -1.87 -2.90
C PHE A 29 -9.60 -0.37 -2.95
N LEU A 30 -8.35 0.02 -3.14
CA LEU A 30 -7.94 1.42 -3.04
C LEU A 30 -7.95 2.19 -4.35
N ARG A 31 -8.01 1.52 -5.49
CA ARG A 31 -7.77 2.17 -6.78
C ARG A 31 -8.70 3.34 -7.08
N ASN A 32 -9.91 3.33 -6.54
CA ASN A 32 -10.84 4.43 -6.73
C ASN A 32 -10.83 5.43 -5.58
N LYS A 33 -9.97 5.21 -4.59
CA LYS A 33 -9.94 6.02 -3.38
C LYS A 33 -8.65 6.82 -3.23
N ALA A 34 -7.64 6.45 -3.99
CA ALA A 34 -6.32 7.05 -3.84
C ALA A 34 -5.54 6.94 -5.15
N ASP A 35 -4.40 7.60 -5.19
CA ASP A 35 -3.51 7.56 -6.35
C ASP A 35 -2.51 6.42 -6.14
N ILE A 36 -2.75 5.29 -6.78
CA ILE A 36 -2.04 4.05 -6.50
C ILE A 36 -0.95 3.77 -7.53
N TYR A 37 0.23 3.40 -7.03
CA TYR A 37 1.34 2.94 -7.86
C TYR A 37 1.70 1.53 -7.44
N LEU A 38 2.06 0.69 -8.40
CA LEU A 38 2.34 -0.72 -8.16
C LEU A 38 3.80 -1.04 -8.46
N PHE A 39 4.43 -1.84 -7.61
CA PHE A 39 5.78 -2.31 -7.85
C PHE A 39 5.96 -3.71 -7.30
N ASP A 40 6.78 -4.51 -7.98
CA ASP A 40 7.15 -5.83 -7.53
C ASP A 40 8.61 -6.06 -7.91
N ASP A 41 9.32 -6.85 -7.14
CA ASP A 41 10.70 -7.19 -7.45
C ASP A 41 10.79 -7.98 -8.76
N LEU A 42 9.72 -8.69 -9.10
CA LEU A 42 9.63 -9.42 -10.35
C LEU A 42 9.00 -8.55 -11.42
N LYS A 43 9.48 -8.68 -12.63
CA LYS A 43 8.97 -7.88 -13.73
C LYS A 43 7.68 -8.51 -14.28
N ASN A 44 6.86 -7.63 -14.85
CA ASN A 44 5.67 -8.07 -15.59
C ASN A 44 4.64 -8.86 -14.80
N ILE A 45 4.54 -8.54 -13.51
CA ILE A 45 3.51 -9.15 -12.69
C ILE A 45 2.16 -8.49 -12.96
N HIS A 46 2.17 -7.18 -13.20
CA HIS A 46 0.94 -6.44 -13.45
C HIS A 46 1.19 -5.37 -14.51
N PRO A 47 0.21 -5.14 -15.42
CA PRO A 47 0.41 -4.16 -16.51
C PRO A 47 0.67 -2.74 -16.02
N LYS A 48 0.19 -2.39 -14.84
CA LYS A 48 0.36 -1.05 -14.30
C LYS A 48 1.57 -0.89 -13.41
N GLN A 49 2.38 -1.91 -13.30
CA GLN A 49 3.58 -1.91 -12.49
C GLN A 49 4.58 -0.88 -13.03
N ILE A 50 5.14 -0.07 -12.13
CA ILE A 50 6.13 0.94 -12.53
C ILE A 50 7.54 0.41 -12.31
N SER A 51 8.53 1.07 -12.94
CA SER A 51 9.91 0.70 -12.78
C SER A 51 10.49 1.28 -11.49
N LYS A 52 11.62 0.72 -11.05
CA LYS A 52 12.30 1.23 -9.88
C LYS A 52 12.76 2.67 -10.07
N LEU A 53 13.25 3.01 -11.26
CA LEU A 53 13.68 4.37 -11.52
C LEU A 53 12.55 5.37 -11.40
N LYS A 54 11.38 5.01 -11.92
CA LYS A 54 10.23 5.87 -11.80
C LYS A 54 9.78 5.98 -10.35
N LEU A 55 9.77 4.86 -9.67
CA LEU A 55 9.36 4.81 -8.26
C LEU A 55 10.18 5.74 -7.39
N LEU A 56 11.49 5.76 -7.61
CA LEU A 56 12.38 6.59 -6.79
C LEU A 56 12.21 8.08 -7.02
N LYS A 57 11.55 8.47 -8.08
CA LYS A 57 11.28 9.87 -8.38
C LYS A 57 9.96 10.36 -7.79
N ILE A 58 9.17 9.48 -7.25
CA ILE A 58 7.85 9.82 -6.73
C ILE A 58 7.93 9.90 -5.21
N LYS A 59 7.28 10.90 -4.65
CA LYS A 59 7.20 11.03 -3.21
C LYS A 59 5.86 10.46 -2.75
N PHE A 60 5.92 9.31 -2.12
CA PHE A 60 4.73 8.63 -1.65
C PHE A 60 4.34 9.07 -0.25
N ASP A 61 3.05 9.10 0.00
CA ASP A 61 2.52 9.37 1.34
C ASP A 61 2.47 8.10 2.16
N ILE A 62 2.19 6.98 1.51
CA ILE A 62 2.01 5.69 2.17
C ILE A 62 2.61 4.59 1.30
N ILE A 63 3.19 3.60 1.96
CA ILE A 63 3.73 2.42 1.29
C ILE A 63 3.08 1.19 1.91
N ILE A 64 2.42 0.39 1.08
CA ILE A 64 1.79 -0.84 1.54
C ILE A 64 2.65 -2.01 1.08
N ILE A 65 3.09 -2.82 2.04
CA ILE A 65 3.99 -3.94 1.76
C ILE A 65 3.26 -5.25 2.02
N SER A 66 3.42 -6.19 1.10
CA SER A 66 2.93 -7.55 1.30
C SER A 66 3.69 -8.22 2.44
N PRO A 67 3.00 -9.05 3.23
CA PRO A 67 3.66 -9.71 4.37
C PRO A 67 4.85 -10.59 3.98
N GLY A 68 4.88 -11.09 2.75
CA GLY A 68 5.97 -11.95 2.32
C GLY A 68 7.26 -11.23 1.98
N ILE A 69 7.25 -9.90 1.96
CA ILE A 69 8.45 -9.17 1.60
C ILE A 69 9.33 -8.92 2.81
N ASN A 70 10.60 -9.31 2.68
CA ASN A 70 11.59 -9.05 3.71
C ASN A 70 12.17 -7.67 3.46
N ILE A 71 11.83 -6.71 4.29
CA ILE A 71 12.24 -5.30 4.08
C ILE A 71 13.75 -5.10 4.18
N PHE A 72 14.46 -6.05 4.78
CA PHE A 72 15.90 -5.94 4.89
C PHE A 72 16.66 -6.55 3.72
N ASN A 73 15.96 -7.33 2.89
CA ASN A 73 16.62 -8.07 1.83
C ASN A 73 15.79 -8.10 0.55
N CYS A 74 15.32 -6.95 0.14
CA CYS A 74 14.55 -6.81 -1.10
C CYS A 74 15.15 -5.71 -1.94
N LYS A 75 14.66 -5.57 -3.18
CA LYS A 75 15.22 -4.57 -4.09
C LYS A 75 15.05 -3.15 -3.62
N LEU A 76 14.05 -2.88 -2.79
CA LEU A 76 13.79 -1.55 -2.28
C LEU A 76 14.17 -1.38 -0.82
N SER A 77 15.07 -2.22 -0.29
CA SER A 77 15.37 -2.18 1.14
C SER A 77 15.83 -0.80 1.61
N LYS A 78 16.68 -0.15 0.84
CA LYS A 78 17.15 1.19 1.20
C LYS A 78 16.02 2.20 1.21
N PHE A 79 15.20 2.16 0.18
CA PHE A 79 14.05 3.04 0.05
C PHE A 79 13.09 2.84 1.23
N LEU A 80 12.85 1.59 1.60
CA LEU A 80 11.94 1.28 2.70
C LEU A 80 12.48 1.76 4.03
N LYS A 81 13.78 1.63 4.25
CA LYS A 81 14.38 2.12 5.50
C LYS A 81 14.23 3.62 5.63
N LEU A 82 14.38 4.34 4.53
CA LEU A 82 14.24 5.79 4.53
C LEU A 82 12.79 6.24 4.73
N ASN A 83 11.83 5.38 4.42
CA ASN A 83 10.42 5.70 4.50
C ASN A 83 9.69 4.88 5.55
N LYS A 84 10.41 4.45 6.56
CA LYS A 84 9.91 3.52 7.55
C LYS A 84 8.59 3.93 8.18
N LYS A 85 8.40 5.20 8.44
CA LYS A 85 7.20 5.69 9.08
C LYS A 85 5.96 5.66 8.19
N LYS A 86 6.15 5.44 6.90
CA LYS A 86 5.05 5.42 5.94
C LYS A 86 4.59 4.02 5.59
N ILE A 87 5.20 3.00 6.18
CA ILE A 87 4.96 1.61 5.81
C ILE A 87 3.79 1.01 6.55
N TYR A 88 2.89 0.40 5.79
CA TYR A 88 1.71 -0.27 6.31
C TYR A 88 1.59 -1.63 5.61
N THR A 89 0.75 -2.49 6.15
CA THR A 89 0.49 -3.79 5.53
C THR A 89 -0.93 -3.80 4.99
N ASP A 90 -1.26 -4.88 4.27
CA ASP A 90 -2.61 -5.06 3.77
C ASP A 90 -3.61 -5.18 4.92
N LEU A 91 -3.18 -5.74 6.04
CA LEU A 91 -4.04 -5.82 7.21
C LEU A 91 -4.38 -4.44 7.76
N ASP A 92 -3.41 -3.53 7.73
CA ASP A 92 -3.65 -2.16 8.16
C ASP A 92 -4.71 -1.49 7.30
N VAL A 93 -4.64 -1.71 5.99
CA VAL A 93 -5.64 -1.20 5.06
C VAL A 93 -7.01 -1.75 5.41
N PHE A 94 -7.07 -3.06 5.56
CA PHE A 94 -8.31 -3.74 5.86
C PHE A 94 -8.94 -3.21 7.14
N PHE A 95 -8.18 -3.16 8.23
CA PHE A 95 -8.69 -2.68 9.50
C PHE A 95 -9.15 -1.23 9.42
N THR A 96 -8.41 -0.40 8.70
CA THR A 96 -8.76 1.01 8.61
C THR A 96 -10.12 1.22 7.96
N PHE A 97 -10.43 0.43 6.93
CA PHE A 97 -11.69 0.60 6.23
C PHE A 97 -12.86 -0.15 6.84
N PHE A 98 -12.60 -1.26 7.52
CA PHE A 98 -13.66 -2.09 8.05
C PHE A 98 -13.85 -1.97 9.55
N LYS A 99 -13.03 -1.18 10.20
CA LYS A 99 -13.10 -1.05 11.64
C LYS A 99 -14.46 -0.57 12.12
N ASN A 100 -15.03 0.42 11.46
CA ASN A 100 -16.31 0.95 11.88
C ASN A 100 -17.43 -0.05 11.74
N GLU A 101 -17.38 -0.86 10.71
CA GLU A 101 -18.40 -1.89 10.52
C GLU A 101 -18.25 -3.00 11.53
N CYS A 102 -17.04 -3.36 11.83
CA CYS A 102 -16.80 -4.44 12.78
C CYS A 102 -17.22 -4.09 14.19
N ILE A 103 -17.11 -2.84 14.54
CA ILE A 103 -17.48 -2.39 15.89
C ILE A 103 -18.93 -2.65 16.16
N THR A 104 -19.78 -2.51 15.18
CA THR A 104 -21.20 -2.66 15.40
C THR A 104 -21.60 -4.11 15.67
N ILE A 105 -20.74 -5.04 15.36
CA ILE A 105 -21.05 -6.43 15.54
C ILE A 105 -20.99 -6.87 17.01
N THR A 106 -20.13 -6.28 17.73
CA THR A 106 -20.02 -6.64 19.14
C THR A 106 -21.15 -6.05 19.95
#